data_2302b6f5b4dbe3ff3b6cd2b680d69266
#
_entry.id   2302b6f5b4dbe3ff3b6cd2b680d69266
#
_cell.length_a   1.000
_cell.length_b   1.000
_cell.length_c   1.000
_cell.angle_alpha   90.00
_cell.angle_beta   90.00
_cell.angle_gamma   90.00
#
_symmetry.space_group_name_H-M   'P 1'
#
loop_
_entity.id
_entity.type
_entity.pdbx_description
1 polymer ?
#
loop_
_entity_poly.entity_id
_entity_poly.type
_entity_poly.pdbx_seq_one_letter_code
_entity_poly.pdbx_strand_id
1 'polypeptide(L)'
;AFALGRTHPDPLLLNQLSRALRRRLAAPDPAHFGYGDPRGSPALREAVAAHLAATRGIACDASQVLVTSGTQQALRLCAETLLQPGDALWMEDPGYPAARRTFEAAGARPVPVPVDAAGLDVAAGRRRAPAARLAYVTPSHQFPTGVTMSMARRLALLDWARQAGAWVLEDDYDSEFRYAGPPLTALAGIDAEARVIYLGTFSKTLFPGLRIGYAVLPPALLPRIAAARAVADRFPPGPMADAVADLLAGGG
;
A
#
# COMPACT_ATOMS: atom_id res chain seq x y z
N ALA A 1 -3.59 10.82 26.91
CA ALA A 1 -2.68 10.96 25.75
C ALA A 1 -3.43 10.52 24.49
N PHE A 2 -3.42 11.35 23.45
CA PHE A 2 -3.98 11.01 22.14
C PHE A 2 -3.07 9.95 21.50
N ALA A 3 -3.54 8.69 21.42
CA ALA A 3 -2.81 7.63 20.75
C ALA A 3 -3.21 7.61 19.26
N LEU A 4 -2.26 7.89 18.39
CA LEU A 4 -2.45 7.81 16.94
C LEU A 4 -2.85 6.37 16.52
N GLY A 5 -3.79 6.26 15.59
CA GLY A 5 -4.15 4.98 14.97
C GLY A 5 -5.11 4.10 15.76
N ARG A 6 -5.74 4.58 16.81
CA ARG A 6 -6.88 3.90 17.44
C ARG A 6 -8.13 4.10 16.60
N THR A 7 -8.68 3.01 16.08
CA THR A 7 -10.01 2.98 15.46
C THR A 7 -10.96 2.26 16.38
N HIS A 8 -12.21 2.72 16.47
CA HIS A 8 -13.30 1.94 17.05
C HIS A 8 -13.94 1.14 15.91
N PRO A 9 -13.81 -0.19 15.90
CA PRO A 9 -14.45 -0.99 14.86
C PRO A 9 -15.98 -0.82 14.92
N ASP A 10 -16.60 -0.64 13.75
CA ASP A 10 -18.04 -0.63 13.66
C ASP A 10 -18.61 -2.01 14.05
N PRO A 11 -19.53 -2.09 15.04
CA PRO A 11 -20.14 -3.35 15.43
C PRO A 11 -20.84 -4.09 14.27
N LEU A 12 -21.39 -3.38 13.29
CA LEU A 12 -22.01 -3.96 12.11
C LEU A 12 -20.96 -4.68 11.25
N LEU A 13 -19.85 -4.01 10.94
CA LEU A 13 -18.74 -4.59 10.19
C LEU A 13 -18.12 -5.79 10.92
N LEU A 14 -17.96 -5.73 12.25
CA LEU A 14 -17.49 -6.87 13.03
C LEU A 14 -18.43 -8.07 12.96
N ASN A 15 -19.75 -7.83 13.00
CA ASN A 15 -20.74 -8.90 12.86
C ASN A 15 -20.71 -9.51 11.45
N GLN A 16 -20.56 -8.71 10.41
CA GLN A 16 -20.43 -9.16 9.03
C GLN A 16 -19.16 -10.01 8.86
N LEU A 17 -18.01 -9.53 9.36
CA LEU A 17 -16.73 -10.25 9.33
C LEU A 17 -16.83 -11.59 10.09
N SER A 18 -17.44 -11.59 11.27
CA SER A 18 -17.66 -12.80 12.06
C SER A 18 -18.50 -13.83 11.30
N ARG A 19 -19.59 -13.42 10.65
CA ARG A 19 -20.43 -14.30 9.84
C ARG A 19 -19.67 -14.84 8.62
N ALA A 20 -18.92 -13.99 7.92
CA ALA A 20 -18.11 -14.40 6.78
C ALA A 20 -17.05 -15.43 7.21
N LEU A 21 -16.32 -15.17 8.28
CA LEU A 21 -15.30 -16.08 8.81
C LEU A 21 -15.90 -17.44 9.24
N ARG A 22 -17.05 -17.43 9.92
CA ARG A 22 -17.73 -18.67 10.30
C ARG A 22 -18.15 -19.49 9.08
N ARG A 23 -18.66 -18.85 8.00
CA ARG A 23 -18.99 -19.56 6.76
C ARG A 23 -17.76 -20.22 6.15
N ARG A 24 -16.63 -19.50 6.09
CA ARG A 24 -15.37 -20.02 5.53
C ARG A 24 -14.80 -21.18 6.32
N LEU A 25 -14.93 -21.16 7.65
CA LEU A 25 -14.49 -22.26 8.51
C LEU A 25 -15.45 -23.46 8.51
N ALA A 26 -16.76 -23.23 8.33
CA ALA A 26 -17.79 -24.29 8.29
C ALA A 26 -17.85 -25.03 6.94
N ALA A 27 -17.37 -24.43 5.86
CA ALA A 27 -17.26 -25.05 4.53
C ALA A 27 -15.77 -25.35 4.26
N PRO A 28 -15.22 -26.46 4.75
CA PRO A 28 -13.81 -26.75 4.68
C PRO A 28 -13.38 -27.01 3.24
N ASP A 29 -12.80 -25.99 2.61
CA ASP A 29 -12.00 -26.18 1.42
C ASP A 29 -10.59 -26.59 1.85
N PRO A 30 -10.07 -27.76 1.44
CA PRO A 30 -8.71 -28.18 1.76
C PRO A 30 -7.65 -27.12 1.42
N ALA A 31 -7.89 -26.28 0.41
CA ALA A 31 -7.00 -25.17 0.04
C ALA A 31 -6.87 -24.12 1.15
N HIS A 32 -7.87 -23.95 2.03
CA HIS A 32 -7.81 -23.01 3.16
C HIS A 32 -6.93 -23.47 4.32
N PHE A 33 -6.66 -24.76 4.41
CA PHE A 33 -5.91 -25.37 5.51
C PHE A 33 -4.52 -25.87 5.10
N GLY A 34 -4.19 -25.75 3.80
CA GLY A 34 -2.88 -26.09 3.25
C GLY A 34 -1.96 -24.90 3.13
N TYR A 35 -0.83 -25.12 2.48
CA TYR A 35 0.07 -24.05 2.08
C TYR A 35 -0.57 -23.23 0.95
N GLY A 36 -0.65 -21.90 1.16
CA GLY A 36 -1.25 -20.96 0.22
C GLY A 36 -0.29 -20.36 -0.81
N ASP A 37 -0.84 -19.59 -1.74
CA ASP A 37 -0.06 -18.74 -2.65
C ASP A 37 0.65 -17.63 -1.85
N PRO A 38 1.95 -17.40 -2.03
CA PRO A 38 2.68 -16.28 -1.41
C PRO A 38 2.04 -14.92 -1.65
N ARG A 39 1.31 -14.74 -2.76
CA ARG A 39 0.57 -13.51 -3.06
C ARG A 39 -0.73 -13.37 -2.25
N GLY A 40 -1.17 -14.43 -1.59
CA GLY A 40 -2.40 -14.48 -0.79
C GLY A 40 -3.62 -14.96 -1.57
N SER A 41 -4.76 -14.98 -0.86
CA SER A 41 -6.04 -15.46 -1.37
C SER A 41 -6.40 -14.87 -2.73
N PRO A 42 -6.70 -15.71 -3.75
CA PRO A 42 -7.20 -15.24 -5.04
C PRO A 42 -8.46 -14.39 -4.91
N ALA A 43 -9.41 -14.82 -4.07
CA ALA A 43 -10.67 -14.10 -3.84
C ALA A 43 -10.42 -12.68 -3.30
N LEU A 44 -9.50 -12.51 -2.35
CA LEU A 44 -9.16 -11.18 -1.84
C LEU A 44 -8.45 -10.33 -2.90
N ARG A 45 -7.57 -10.91 -3.69
CA ARG A 45 -6.87 -10.18 -4.76
C ARG A 45 -7.83 -9.68 -5.82
N GLU A 46 -8.81 -10.48 -6.23
CA GLU A 46 -9.88 -10.10 -7.17
C GLU A 46 -10.77 -9.00 -6.59
N ALA A 47 -11.21 -9.15 -5.33
CA ALA A 47 -12.03 -8.15 -4.65
C ALA A 47 -11.30 -6.81 -4.50
N VAL A 48 -10.00 -6.82 -4.16
CA VAL A 48 -9.17 -5.62 -4.08
C VAL A 48 -9.02 -4.95 -5.45
N ALA A 49 -8.74 -5.71 -6.51
CA ALA A 49 -8.61 -5.14 -7.86
C ALA A 49 -9.91 -4.47 -8.31
N ALA A 50 -11.06 -5.10 -8.10
CA ALA A 50 -12.37 -4.54 -8.41
C ALA A 50 -12.67 -3.28 -7.59
N HIS A 51 -12.39 -3.31 -6.30
CA HIS A 51 -12.57 -2.17 -5.40
C HIS A 51 -11.72 -0.96 -5.82
N LEU A 52 -10.45 -1.17 -6.13
CA LEU A 52 -9.53 -0.11 -6.54
C LEU A 52 -9.89 0.50 -7.89
N ALA A 53 -10.39 -0.29 -8.82
CA ALA A 53 -10.91 0.22 -10.09
C ALA A 53 -12.10 1.17 -9.88
N ALA A 54 -13.01 0.80 -8.98
CA ALA A 54 -14.22 1.58 -8.67
C ALA A 54 -13.94 2.85 -7.84
N THR A 55 -13.00 2.79 -6.90
CA THR A 55 -12.82 3.84 -5.88
C THR A 55 -11.58 4.70 -6.07
N ARG A 56 -10.52 4.16 -6.70
CA ARG A 56 -9.21 4.82 -6.80
C ARG A 56 -8.73 5.04 -8.23
N GLY A 57 -9.49 4.58 -9.22
CA GLY A 57 -9.12 4.67 -10.63
C GLY A 57 -7.90 3.82 -11.00
N ILE A 58 -7.57 2.80 -10.19
CA ILE A 58 -6.44 1.91 -10.46
C ILE A 58 -6.96 0.70 -11.24
N ALA A 59 -6.66 0.65 -12.53
CA ALA A 59 -6.91 -0.52 -13.36
C ALA A 59 -5.75 -1.52 -13.20
N CYS A 60 -5.94 -2.57 -12.42
CA CYS A 60 -4.95 -3.62 -12.23
C CYS A 60 -5.58 -5.00 -12.36
N ASP A 61 -4.76 -5.98 -12.80
CA ASP A 61 -5.13 -7.39 -12.74
C ASP A 61 -4.95 -7.93 -11.32
N ALA A 62 -5.79 -8.87 -10.90
CA ALA A 62 -5.69 -9.52 -9.59
C ALA A 62 -4.33 -10.22 -9.37
N SER A 63 -3.63 -10.60 -10.45
CA SER A 63 -2.27 -11.14 -10.36
C SER A 63 -1.24 -10.13 -9.87
N GLN A 64 -1.48 -8.83 -10.04
CA GLN A 64 -0.62 -7.73 -9.58
C GLN A 64 -0.81 -7.42 -8.10
N VAL A 65 -1.87 -7.93 -7.47
CA VAL A 65 -2.16 -7.72 -6.06
C VAL A 65 -1.40 -8.72 -5.20
N LEU A 66 -0.65 -8.21 -4.23
CA LEU A 66 0.03 -8.98 -3.19
C LEU A 66 -0.62 -8.67 -1.83
N VAL A 67 -1.25 -9.64 -1.20
CA VAL A 67 -1.80 -9.51 0.15
C VAL A 67 -0.66 -9.50 1.17
N THR A 68 -0.68 -8.58 2.12
CA THR A 68 0.37 -8.39 3.13
C THR A 68 -0.19 -8.36 4.55
N SER A 69 0.67 -8.52 5.53
CA SER A 69 0.33 -8.34 6.96
C SER A 69 0.30 -6.85 7.35
N GLY A 70 -0.30 -6.01 6.49
CA GLY A 70 -0.35 -4.55 6.59
C GLY A 70 0.81 -3.85 5.88
N THR A 71 0.71 -2.53 5.76
CA THR A 71 1.66 -1.66 5.05
C THR A 71 3.11 -1.86 5.49
N GLN A 72 3.35 -2.10 6.78
CA GLN A 72 4.72 -2.26 7.31
C GLN A 72 5.46 -3.44 6.66
N GLN A 73 4.78 -4.56 6.40
CA GLN A 73 5.38 -5.67 5.68
C GLN A 73 5.62 -5.33 4.21
N ALA A 74 4.67 -4.66 3.57
CA ALA A 74 4.84 -4.21 2.19
C ALA A 74 6.06 -3.29 2.04
N LEU A 75 6.24 -2.33 2.95
CA LEU A 75 7.40 -1.43 3.00
C LEU A 75 8.71 -2.22 3.12
N ARG A 76 8.75 -3.21 4.03
CA ARG A 76 9.94 -4.04 4.23
C ARG A 76 10.28 -4.85 2.98
N LEU A 77 9.31 -5.53 2.39
CA LEU A 77 9.52 -6.31 1.15
C LEU A 77 10.01 -5.42 0.00
N CYS A 78 9.45 -4.22 -0.16
CA CYS A 78 9.91 -3.26 -1.15
C CYS A 78 11.33 -2.77 -0.87
N ALA A 79 11.64 -2.44 0.39
CA ALA A 79 12.99 -1.99 0.77
C ALA A 79 14.05 -3.05 0.46
N GLU A 80 13.84 -4.29 0.91
CA GLU A 80 14.78 -5.39 0.72
C GLU A 80 14.92 -5.82 -0.76
N THR A 81 13.87 -5.61 -1.56
CA THR A 81 13.87 -6.03 -2.96
C THR A 81 14.42 -4.96 -3.91
N LEU A 82 14.15 -3.67 -3.62
CA LEU A 82 14.40 -2.58 -4.56
C LEU A 82 15.65 -1.77 -4.24
N LEU A 83 16.14 -1.82 -2.99
CA LEU A 83 17.24 -0.99 -2.53
C LEU A 83 18.46 -1.84 -2.15
N GLN A 84 19.64 -1.27 -2.37
CA GLN A 84 20.90 -1.78 -1.86
C GLN A 84 21.37 -0.90 -0.69
N PRO A 85 22.22 -1.40 0.22
CA PRO A 85 22.83 -0.56 1.24
C PRO A 85 23.49 0.68 0.64
N GLY A 86 23.13 1.86 1.18
CA GLY A 86 23.61 3.16 0.69
C GLY A 86 22.74 3.82 -0.38
N ASP A 87 21.81 3.10 -0.99
CA ASP A 87 20.87 3.69 -1.98
C ASP A 87 20.05 4.82 -1.34
N ALA A 88 20.00 5.95 -2.04
CA ALA A 88 19.18 7.07 -1.63
C ALA A 88 17.70 6.84 -1.99
N LEU A 89 16.79 7.25 -1.11
CA LEU A 89 15.37 7.36 -1.40
C LEU A 89 14.82 8.70 -0.89
N TRP A 90 13.84 9.25 -1.59
CA TRP A 90 13.13 10.44 -1.12
C TRP A 90 12.11 10.06 -0.05
N MET A 91 12.11 10.81 1.03
CA MET A 91 11.11 10.71 2.11
C MET A 91 10.49 12.09 2.34
N GLU A 92 9.17 12.14 2.44
CA GLU A 92 8.47 13.35 2.88
C GLU A 92 9.03 13.86 4.23
N ASP A 93 9.16 15.19 4.36
CA ASP A 93 9.61 15.85 5.58
C ASP A 93 8.72 17.08 5.88
N PRO A 94 7.85 17.02 6.91
CA PRO A 94 7.66 15.88 7.83
C PRO A 94 7.02 14.67 7.12
N GLY A 95 7.25 13.45 7.64
CA GLY A 95 6.76 12.21 7.06
C GLY A 95 6.62 11.08 8.07
N TYR A 96 6.23 9.91 7.62
CA TYR A 96 5.91 8.74 8.45
C TYR A 96 7.18 8.11 9.08
N PRO A 97 7.35 8.16 10.43
CA PRO A 97 8.59 7.72 11.07
C PRO A 97 8.85 6.21 10.98
N ALA A 98 7.78 5.38 10.92
CA ALA A 98 7.98 3.94 10.83
C ALA A 98 8.47 3.52 9.44
N ALA A 99 8.01 4.17 8.37
CA ALA A 99 8.55 3.96 7.02
C ALA A 99 10.04 4.32 6.96
N ARG A 100 10.42 5.48 7.51
CA ARG A 100 11.85 5.89 7.59
C ARG A 100 12.70 4.81 8.23
N ARG A 101 12.30 4.34 9.43
CA ARG A 101 13.04 3.30 10.16
C ARG A 101 13.15 1.99 9.37
N THR A 102 12.12 1.63 8.61
CA THR A 102 12.14 0.43 7.77
C THR A 102 13.20 0.54 6.68
N PHE A 103 13.29 1.68 6.01
CA PHE A 103 14.30 1.90 4.97
C PHE A 103 15.72 1.99 5.55
N GLU A 104 15.89 2.67 6.68
CA GLU A 104 17.18 2.72 7.41
C GLU A 104 17.62 1.31 7.85
N ALA A 105 16.71 0.48 8.36
CA ALA A 105 16.99 -0.90 8.75
C ALA A 105 17.39 -1.80 7.57
N ALA A 106 16.95 -1.47 6.36
CA ALA A 106 17.39 -2.13 5.13
C ALA A 106 18.73 -1.58 4.58
N GLY A 107 19.35 -0.65 5.33
CA GLY A 107 20.64 -0.03 4.94
C GLY A 107 20.50 1.10 3.92
N ALA A 108 19.30 1.49 3.54
CA ALA A 108 19.08 2.61 2.63
C ALA A 108 19.25 3.96 3.34
N ARG A 109 19.42 5.01 2.56
CA ARG A 109 19.63 6.38 3.04
C ARG A 109 18.40 7.26 2.71
N PRO A 110 17.45 7.43 3.64
CA PRO A 110 16.33 8.36 3.46
C PRO A 110 16.82 9.81 3.36
N VAL A 111 16.46 10.46 2.26
CA VAL A 111 16.76 11.87 2.02
C VAL A 111 15.48 12.67 2.27
N PRO A 112 15.47 13.58 3.27
CA PRO A 112 14.30 14.36 3.58
C PRO A 112 13.99 15.34 2.44
N VAL A 113 12.75 15.31 1.94
CA VAL A 113 12.24 16.21 0.91
C VAL A 113 11.08 17.01 1.50
N PRO A 114 11.14 18.36 1.48
CA PRO A 114 10.11 19.19 2.08
C PRO A 114 8.72 18.93 1.49
N VAL A 115 7.70 19.07 2.35
CA VAL A 115 6.29 19.09 1.97
C VAL A 115 5.78 20.50 2.13
N ASP A 116 5.12 21.02 1.08
CA ASP A 116 4.42 22.30 1.09
C ASP A 116 2.90 22.11 0.86
N ALA A 117 2.17 23.20 0.65
CA ALA A 117 0.73 23.15 0.41
C ALA A 117 0.32 22.37 -0.86
N ALA A 118 1.26 22.05 -1.75
CA ALA A 118 1.05 21.25 -2.95
C ALA A 118 1.55 19.80 -2.82
N GLY A 119 2.06 19.41 -1.66
CA GLY A 119 2.66 18.10 -1.38
C GLY A 119 4.18 18.10 -1.45
N LEU A 120 4.80 16.93 -1.62
CA LEU A 120 6.26 16.75 -1.71
C LEU A 120 6.88 17.66 -2.79
N ASP A 121 7.93 18.44 -2.43
CA ASP A 121 8.67 19.29 -3.38
C ASP A 121 9.61 18.48 -4.27
N VAL A 122 9.12 18.07 -5.44
CA VAL A 122 9.89 17.29 -6.42
C VAL A 122 11.17 18.00 -6.88
N ALA A 123 11.15 19.34 -6.99
CA ALA A 123 12.34 20.10 -7.38
C ALA A 123 13.42 20.04 -6.29
N ALA A 124 13.03 20.13 -5.02
CA ALA A 124 13.95 19.93 -3.90
C ALA A 124 14.50 18.49 -3.87
N GLY A 125 13.68 17.49 -4.12
CA GLY A 125 14.10 16.10 -4.24
C GLY A 125 15.16 15.91 -5.33
N ARG A 126 14.93 16.45 -6.53
CA ARG A 126 15.91 16.43 -7.65
C ARG A 126 17.23 17.08 -7.28
N ARG A 127 17.21 18.19 -6.54
CA ARG A 127 18.45 18.86 -6.11
C ARG A 127 19.20 18.07 -5.04
N ARG A 128 18.49 17.47 -4.07
CA ARG A 128 19.08 16.77 -2.91
C ARG A 128 19.60 15.38 -3.22
N ALA A 129 18.87 14.64 -4.06
CA ALA A 129 19.23 13.27 -4.45
C ALA A 129 18.68 12.95 -5.85
N PRO A 130 19.31 13.45 -6.92
CA PRO A 130 18.85 13.24 -8.30
C PRO A 130 18.84 11.75 -8.70
N ALA A 131 19.74 10.94 -8.14
CA ALA A 131 19.88 9.52 -8.42
C ALA A 131 19.18 8.62 -7.37
N ALA A 132 18.19 9.15 -6.62
CA ALA A 132 17.42 8.33 -5.70
C ALA A 132 16.70 7.19 -6.45
N ARG A 133 16.68 6.01 -5.83
CA ARG A 133 16.09 4.80 -6.42
C ARG A 133 14.61 4.67 -6.16
N LEU A 134 14.10 5.40 -5.16
CA LEU A 134 12.73 5.31 -4.67
C LEU A 134 12.27 6.66 -4.14
N ALA A 135 10.96 6.94 -4.24
CA ALA A 135 10.28 7.96 -3.46
C ALA A 135 9.15 7.32 -2.66
N TYR A 136 9.08 7.59 -1.35
CA TYR A 136 7.95 7.22 -0.50
C TYR A 136 7.08 8.45 -0.27
N VAL A 137 5.78 8.35 -0.61
CA VAL A 137 4.82 9.45 -0.55
C VAL A 137 3.46 9.00 -0.04
N THR A 138 2.72 9.93 0.60
CA THR A 138 1.34 9.79 1.05
C THR A 138 0.45 10.82 0.35
N PRO A 139 0.23 10.70 -0.98
CA PRO A 139 -0.24 11.81 -1.81
C PRO A 139 -1.73 12.13 -1.68
N SER A 140 -2.53 11.21 -1.18
CA SER A 140 -3.98 11.41 -0.99
C SER A 140 -4.28 12.17 0.30
N HIS A 141 -3.48 11.93 1.34
CA HIS A 141 -3.56 12.57 2.64
C HIS A 141 -2.19 12.48 3.32
N GLN A 142 -1.38 13.52 3.14
CA GLN A 142 0.00 13.55 3.59
C GLN A 142 0.12 13.36 5.11
N PHE A 143 0.94 12.42 5.53
CA PHE A 143 1.21 12.22 6.95
C PHE A 143 2.43 13.05 7.41
N PRO A 144 2.29 13.95 8.40
CA PRO A 144 1.13 14.16 9.29
C PRO A 144 0.29 15.42 8.94
N THR A 145 0.58 16.12 7.85
CA THR A 145 0.04 17.47 7.59
C THR A 145 -1.39 17.47 7.06
N GLY A 146 -1.86 16.34 6.51
CA GLY A 146 -3.18 16.24 5.86
C GLY A 146 -3.26 16.88 4.47
N VAL A 147 -2.16 17.38 3.93
CA VAL A 147 -2.12 17.99 2.59
C VAL A 147 -2.37 16.94 1.52
N THR A 148 -3.22 17.28 0.55
CA THR A 148 -3.39 16.47 -0.67
C THR A 148 -2.40 16.95 -1.73
N MET A 149 -1.61 16.02 -2.29
CA MET A 149 -0.66 16.33 -3.36
C MET A 149 -1.39 16.80 -4.62
N SER A 150 -1.02 17.96 -5.12
CA SER A 150 -1.61 18.56 -6.32
C SER A 150 -1.32 17.72 -7.57
N MET A 151 -2.19 17.81 -8.58
CA MET A 151 -2.00 17.09 -9.86
C MET A 151 -0.67 17.44 -10.51
N ALA A 152 -0.28 18.72 -10.49
CA ALA A 152 1.01 19.15 -11.05
C ALA A 152 2.20 18.46 -10.35
N ARG A 153 2.15 18.30 -9.02
CA ARG A 153 3.20 17.58 -8.25
C ARG A 153 3.19 16.09 -8.54
N ARG A 154 2.01 15.47 -8.70
CA ARG A 154 1.87 14.06 -9.07
C ARG A 154 2.53 13.79 -10.42
N LEU A 155 2.22 14.59 -11.42
CA LEU A 155 2.82 14.47 -12.76
C LEU A 155 4.34 14.71 -12.74
N ALA A 156 4.81 15.72 -12.00
CA ALA A 156 6.24 15.99 -11.84
C ALA A 156 6.99 14.84 -11.14
N LEU A 157 6.35 14.18 -10.18
CA LEU A 157 6.92 13.02 -9.48
C LEU A 157 7.01 11.80 -10.41
N LEU A 158 5.96 11.52 -11.17
CA LEU A 158 5.97 10.44 -12.17
C LEU A 158 7.01 10.68 -13.28
N ASP A 159 7.12 11.91 -13.76
CA ASP A 159 8.14 12.27 -14.75
C ASP A 159 9.56 12.08 -14.20
N TRP A 160 9.81 12.47 -12.94
CA TRP A 160 11.09 12.19 -12.29
C TRP A 160 11.34 10.68 -12.18
N ALA A 161 10.36 9.91 -11.73
CA ALA A 161 10.52 8.46 -11.56
C ALA A 161 10.88 7.78 -12.90
N ARG A 162 10.21 8.20 -13.99
CA ARG A 162 10.51 7.75 -15.36
C ARG A 162 11.93 8.09 -15.77
N GLN A 163 12.34 9.36 -15.62
CA GLN A 163 13.67 9.84 -16.03
C GLN A 163 14.81 9.21 -15.24
N ALA A 164 14.62 9.03 -13.92
CA ALA A 164 15.62 8.46 -13.03
C ALA A 164 15.63 6.93 -13.03
N GLY A 165 14.67 6.27 -13.69
CA GLY A 165 14.46 4.83 -13.56
C GLY A 165 14.11 4.40 -12.14
N ALA A 166 13.53 5.32 -11.35
CA ALA A 166 13.17 5.12 -9.95
C ALA A 166 11.74 4.56 -9.80
N TRP A 167 11.44 4.09 -8.60
CA TRP A 167 10.10 3.66 -8.21
C TRP A 167 9.44 4.69 -7.29
N VAL A 168 8.11 4.67 -7.23
CA VAL A 168 7.33 5.44 -6.26
C VAL A 168 6.53 4.47 -5.40
N LEU A 169 6.65 4.58 -4.08
CA LEU A 169 5.77 3.92 -3.12
C LEU A 169 4.69 4.92 -2.71
N GLU A 170 3.47 4.68 -3.18
CA GLU A 170 2.27 5.41 -2.77
C GLU A 170 1.64 4.69 -1.57
N ASP A 171 1.76 5.25 -0.37
CA ASP A 171 1.10 4.72 0.83
C ASP A 171 -0.25 5.41 1.04
N ASP A 172 -1.31 4.67 0.79
CA ASP A 172 -2.70 5.14 0.88
C ASP A 172 -3.39 4.51 2.09
N TYR A 173 -3.16 5.11 3.24
CA TYR A 173 -3.53 4.54 4.54
C TYR A 173 -4.95 4.89 5.00
N ASP A 174 -5.59 5.93 4.45
CA ASP A 174 -6.88 6.45 4.95
C ASP A 174 -7.81 7.06 3.89
N SER A 175 -7.56 6.86 2.60
CA SER A 175 -8.36 7.44 1.51
C SER A 175 -9.83 7.00 1.49
N GLU A 176 -10.17 5.92 2.16
CA GLU A 176 -11.54 5.46 2.38
C GLU A 176 -12.35 6.44 3.25
N PHE A 177 -11.68 7.24 4.11
CA PHE A 177 -12.31 8.22 5.01
C PHE A 177 -12.36 9.61 4.40
N ARG A 178 -13.12 9.73 3.32
CA ARG A 178 -13.28 11.04 2.70
C ARG A 178 -14.60 11.70 3.12
N TYR A 179 -14.48 12.81 3.83
CA TYR A 179 -15.64 13.54 4.36
C TYR A 179 -16.22 14.56 3.36
N ALA A 180 -15.53 14.87 2.25
CA ALA A 180 -15.99 15.83 1.24
C ALA A 180 -15.34 15.60 -0.13
N GLY A 181 -16.10 15.85 -1.21
CA GLY A 181 -15.66 15.83 -2.60
C GLY A 181 -15.63 14.43 -3.26
N PRO A 182 -15.43 14.38 -4.59
CA PRO A 182 -15.35 13.12 -5.33
C PRO A 182 -14.10 12.32 -4.92
N PRO A 183 -14.08 10.97 -5.13
CA PRO A 183 -12.89 10.16 -4.90
C PRO A 183 -11.69 10.74 -5.66
N LEU A 184 -10.52 10.79 -4.99
CA LEU A 184 -9.28 11.17 -5.65
C LEU A 184 -8.72 9.96 -6.39
N THR A 185 -8.45 10.13 -7.66
CA THR A 185 -7.65 9.14 -8.40
C THR A 185 -6.29 8.99 -7.72
N ALA A 186 -5.86 7.77 -7.45
CA ALA A 186 -4.55 7.50 -6.89
C ALA A 186 -3.44 7.91 -7.86
N LEU A 187 -2.22 8.09 -7.35
CA LEU A 187 -1.05 8.31 -8.21
C LEU A 187 -0.83 7.12 -9.15
N ALA A 188 -1.00 5.89 -8.63
CA ALA A 188 -0.98 4.67 -9.44
C ALA A 188 -2.04 4.64 -10.54
N GLY A 189 -3.19 5.30 -10.35
CA GLY A 189 -4.27 5.36 -11.34
C GLY A 189 -3.97 6.27 -12.54
N ILE A 190 -2.99 7.16 -12.42
CA ILE A 190 -2.55 8.07 -13.51
C ILE A 190 -1.16 7.73 -14.04
N ASP A 191 -0.55 6.65 -13.53
CA ASP A 191 0.80 6.21 -13.90
C ASP A 191 0.76 5.34 -15.17
N ALA A 192 1.08 5.91 -16.30
CA ALA A 192 1.14 5.21 -17.59
C ALA A 192 2.39 4.33 -17.77
N GLU A 193 3.42 4.51 -16.92
CA GLU A 193 4.73 3.87 -17.07
C GLU A 193 4.96 2.72 -16.09
N ALA A 194 3.95 2.37 -15.31
CA ALA A 194 4.01 1.32 -14.27
C ALA A 194 5.22 1.49 -13.32
N ARG A 195 5.42 2.71 -12.80
CA ARG A 195 6.47 3.05 -11.84
C ARG A 195 5.99 3.16 -10.40
N VAL A 196 4.67 3.14 -10.18
CA VAL A 196 4.08 3.26 -8.85
C VAL A 196 3.76 1.89 -8.27
N ILE A 197 4.19 1.67 -7.03
CA ILE A 197 3.76 0.59 -6.17
C ILE A 197 2.74 1.20 -5.21
N TYR A 198 1.50 0.76 -5.31
CA TYR A 198 0.43 1.24 -4.44
C TYR A 198 0.28 0.35 -3.22
N LEU A 199 0.22 0.95 -2.02
CA LEU A 199 0.04 0.26 -0.76
C LEU A 199 -1.30 0.64 -0.14
N GLY A 200 -2.12 -0.35 0.17
CA GLY A 200 -3.39 -0.17 0.86
C GLY A 200 -3.50 -1.02 2.13
N THR A 201 -4.40 -0.64 3.02
CA THR A 201 -4.58 -1.33 4.29
C THR A 201 -6.03 -1.34 4.76
N PHE A 202 -6.46 -2.45 5.35
CA PHE A 202 -7.75 -2.55 6.05
C PHE A 202 -7.67 -2.17 7.53
N SER A 203 -6.50 -1.71 8.00
CA SER A 203 -6.28 -1.35 9.40
C SER A 203 -7.10 -0.14 9.86
N LYS A 204 -7.51 0.71 8.94
CA LYS A 204 -8.30 1.91 9.25
C LYS A 204 -9.80 1.66 9.05
N THR A 205 -10.16 0.98 7.98
CA THR A 205 -11.56 0.67 7.63
C THR A 205 -12.15 -0.41 8.52
N LEU A 206 -11.36 -1.42 8.91
CA LEU A 206 -11.78 -2.45 9.84
C LEU A 206 -11.17 -2.21 11.23
N PHE A 207 -10.00 -2.74 11.49
CA PHE A 207 -9.25 -2.46 12.73
C PHE A 207 -7.77 -2.87 12.59
N PRO A 208 -6.85 -2.22 13.33
CA PRO A 208 -5.42 -2.47 13.20
C PRO A 208 -4.98 -3.90 13.51
N GLY A 209 -5.67 -4.58 14.44
CA GLY A 209 -5.39 -5.96 14.83
C GLY A 209 -5.68 -7.01 13.76
N LEU A 210 -6.43 -6.66 12.70
CA LEU A 210 -6.72 -7.54 11.57
C LEU A 210 -5.44 -7.95 10.82
N ARG A 211 -4.47 -7.06 10.74
CA ARG A 211 -3.17 -7.28 10.07
C ARG A 211 -3.31 -7.76 8.63
N ILE A 212 -4.22 -7.15 7.87
CA ILE A 212 -4.36 -7.36 6.44
C ILE A 212 -4.19 -6.02 5.72
N GLY A 213 -3.34 -6.02 4.71
CA GLY A 213 -3.14 -4.96 3.74
C GLY A 213 -2.80 -5.58 2.40
N TYR A 214 -2.46 -4.74 1.44
CA TYR A 214 -2.10 -5.20 0.12
C TYR A 214 -1.15 -4.21 -0.57
N ALA A 215 -0.44 -4.72 -1.58
CA ALA A 215 0.32 -3.92 -2.52
C ALA A 215 -0.16 -4.23 -3.94
N VAL A 216 -0.33 -3.21 -4.77
CA VAL A 216 -0.47 -3.38 -6.22
C VAL A 216 0.90 -3.13 -6.83
N LEU A 217 1.43 -4.15 -7.48
CA LEU A 217 2.79 -4.17 -7.98
C LEU A 217 2.83 -3.99 -9.49
N PRO A 218 3.74 -3.16 -10.02
CA PRO A 218 4.10 -3.22 -11.42
C PRO A 218 4.46 -4.65 -11.85
N PRO A 219 4.02 -5.13 -13.04
CA PRO A 219 4.27 -6.50 -13.49
C PRO A 219 5.74 -6.91 -13.42
N ALA A 220 6.65 -5.99 -13.71
CA ALA A 220 8.10 -6.23 -13.66
C ALA A 220 8.64 -6.54 -12.25
N LEU A 221 7.96 -6.10 -11.20
CA LEU A 221 8.38 -6.30 -9.80
C LEU A 221 7.74 -7.51 -9.14
N LEU A 222 6.60 -7.94 -9.65
CA LEU A 222 5.80 -8.99 -9.02
C LEU A 222 6.59 -10.27 -8.73
N PRO A 223 7.38 -10.87 -9.65
CA PRO A 223 8.11 -12.11 -9.37
C PRO A 223 9.12 -11.95 -8.23
N ARG A 224 9.84 -10.82 -8.19
CA ARG A 224 10.87 -10.57 -7.17
C ARG A 224 10.27 -10.36 -5.79
N ILE A 225 9.20 -9.56 -5.69
CA ILE A 225 8.56 -9.25 -4.40
C ILE A 225 7.79 -10.46 -3.89
N ALA A 226 7.12 -11.22 -4.76
CA ALA A 226 6.46 -12.47 -4.38
C ALA A 226 7.47 -13.53 -3.89
N ALA A 227 8.64 -13.63 -4.50
CA ALA A 227 9.70 -14.51 -4.02
C ALA A 227 10.24 -14.08 -2.64
N ALA A 228 10.48 -12.78 -2.44
CA ALA A 228 10.87 -12.25 -1.14
C ALA A 228 9.81 -12.54 -0.06
N ARG A 229 8.51 -12.40 -0.41
CA ARG A 229 7.40 -12.76 0.47
C ARG A 229 7.44 -14.24 0.85
N ALA A 230 7.63 -15.13 -0.11
CA ALA A 230 7.68 -16.59 0.13
C ALA A 230 8.80 -16.97 1.11
N VAL A 231 9.90 -16.22 1.12
CA VAL A 231 11.01 -16.42 2.06
C VAL A 231 10.71 -15.81 3.43
N ALA A 232 10.06 -14.64 3.48
CA ALA A 232 9.82 -13.90 4.72
C ALA A 232 8.86 -14.62 5.68
N ASP A 233 7.71 -15.09 5.18
CA ASP A 233 6.67 -15.73 6.01
C ASP A 233 5.73 -16.65 5.18
N ARG A 234 6.17 -17.07 4.02
CA ARG A 234 5.50 -17.97 3.08
C ARG A 234 4.23 -17.39 2.44
N PHE A 235 3.14 -17.21 3.19
CA PHE A 235 1.84 -16.77 2.70
C PHE A 235 0.99 -16.16 3.85
N PRO A 236 0.02 -15.28 3.53
CA PRO A 236 -0.89 -14.74 4.54
C PRO A 236 -1.99 -15.74 4.94
N PRO A 237 -2.64 -15.55 6.12
CA PRO A 237 -3.74 -16.41 6.57
C PRO A 237 -4.92 -16.41 5.59
N GLY A 238 -5.28 -17.57 5.02
CA GLY A 238 -6.32 -17.73 4.00
C GLY A 238 -7.74 -17.38 4.49
N PRO A 239 -8.28 -18.08 5.53
CA PRO A 239 -9.68 -17.92 5.92
C PRO A 239 -10.08 -16.48 6.30
N MET A 240 -9.18 -15.74 6.95
CA MET A 240 -9.42 -14.35 7.30
C MET A 240 -9.37 -13.44 6.05
N ALA A 241 -8.44 -13.68 5.13
CA ALA A 241 -8.36 -12.96 3.86
C ALA A 241 -9.63 -13.15 3.02
N ASP A 242 -10.13 -14.39 2.94
CA ASP A 242 -11.38 -14.71 2.24
C ASP A 242 -12.61 -14.08 2.89
N ALA A 243 -12.65 -14.01 4.23
CA ALA A 243 -13.73 -13.31 4.92
C ALA A 243 -13.73 -11.79 4.63
N VAL A 244 -12.54 -11.19 4.47
CA VAL A 244 -12.42 -9.78 4.03
C VAL A 244 -12.85 -9.62 2.57
N ALA A 245 -12.53 -10.58 1.70
CA ALA A 245 -13.02 -10.58 0.32
C ALA A 245 -14.55 -10.59 0.25
N ASP A 246 -15.21 -11.42 1.07
CA ASP A 246 -16.67 -11.46 1.18
C ASP A 246 -17.28 -10.11 1.59
N LEU A 247 -16.61 -9.38 2.49
CA LEU A 247 -17.05 -8.03 2.88
C LEU A 247 -16.96 -7.04 1.72
N LEU A 248 -15.85 -7.02 1.02
CA LEU A 248 -15.66 -6.12 -0.13
C LEU A 248 -16.67 -6.39 -1.25
N ALA A 249 -16.93 -7.67 -1.55
CA ALA A 249 -17.90 -8.07 -2.57
C ALA A 249 -19.36 -7.78 -2.17
N GLY A 250 -19.66 -7.78 -0.88
CA GLY A 250 -21.00 -7.49 -0.35
C GLY A 250 -21.34 -5.99 -0.27
N GLY A 251 -20.45 -5.09 -0.67
CA GLY A 251 -20.70 -3.63 -0.64
C GLY A 251 -20.78 -3.06 0.78
N GLY A 252 -20.00 -3.63 1.71
CA GLY A 252 -19.90 -3.17 3.11
C GLY A 252 -19.17 -1.85 3.27
#